data_6e67534e5ad530cdda508947555a3b0b
#
_entry.id   6e67534e5ad530cdda508947555a3b0b
#
_cell.length_a   1.000
_cell.length_b   1.000
_cell.length_c   1.000
_cell.angle_alpha   90.00
_cell.angle_beta   90.00
_cell.angle_gamma   90.00
#
_symmetry.space_group_name_H-M   'P 1'
#
loop_
_entity.id
_entity.type
_entity.pdbx_description
1 polymer ?
#
loop_
_entity_poly.entity_id
_entity_poly.type
_entity_poly.pdbx_seq_one_letter_code
_entity_poly.pdbx_strand_id
1 'polypeptide(L)'
;MDLKPIISKLHDLERKVLPVLKENTELSAIVKASKLQEIEVMRALQWLENKEVVKVNKEEKKIVILDSNGLKYKEEGFPERKFLESLSEEFQSLTVVAEKTKLEREELNACIGLLKRKLAIEVKKEEELMIKLGSQAEKILKE
;
A
#
# COMPACT_ATOMS: atom_id res chain seq x y z
N MET A 1 -4.07 -32.48 -34.41
CA MET A 1 -3.84 -31.06 -34.67
C MET A 1 -2.60 -30.90 -35.53
N ASP A 2 -2.72 -30.35 -36.70
CA ASP A 2 -1.54 -30.14 -37.57
C ASP A 2 -0.78 -28.92 -37.06
N LEU A 3 0.41 -29.13 -36.51
CA LEU A 3 1.24 -28.08 -35.88
C LEU A 3 2.06 -27.26 -36.89
N LYS A 4 2.21 -27.78 -38.13
CA LYS A 4 3.04 -27.12 -39.16
C LYS A 4 2.60 -25.67 -39.46
N PRO A 5 1.30 -25.39 -39.67
CA PRO A 5 0.87 -24.01 -39.95
C PRO A 5 1.03 -23.06 -38.74
N ILE A 6 1.03 -23.59 -37.52
CA ILE A 6 1.26 -22.79 -36.33
C ILE A 6 2.74 -22.44 -36.20
N ILE A 7 3.62 -23.42 -36.38
CA ILE A 7 5.08 -23.24 -36.31
C ILE A 7 5.58 -22.20 -37.31
N SER A 8 5.05 -22.20 -38.53
CA SER A 8 5.45 -21.24 -39.59
C SER A 8 5.06 -19.78 -39.23
N LYS A 9 4.05 -19.59 -38.42
CA LYS A 9 3.52 -18.28 -38.01
C LYS A 9 4.06 -17.77 -36.65
N LEU A 10 5.01 -18.48 -36.03
CA LEU A 10 5.60 -18.04 -34.78
C LEU A 10 6.57 -16.87 -35.01
N HIS A 11 6.39 -15.83 -34.23
CA HIS A 11 7.33 -14.71 -34.16
C HIS A 11 8.63 -15.14 -33.45
N ASP A 12 9.74 -14.42 -33.70
CA ASP A 12 11.04 -14.75 -33.11
C ASP A 12 11.03 -14.79 -31.56
N LEU A 13 10.26 -13.91 -30.93
CA LEU A 13 10.09 -13.92 -29.47
C LEU A 13 9.37 -15.18 -28.99
N GLU A 14 8.33 -15.63 -29.71
CA GLU A 14 7.61 -16.87 -29.40
C GLU A 14 8.51 -18.10 -29.54
N ARG A 15 9.36 -18.11 -30.56
CA ARG A 15 10.35 -19.18 -30.80
C ARG A 15 11.41 -19.26 -29.69
N LYS A 16 11.75 -18.13 -29.07
CA LYS A 16 12.69 -18.10 -27.93
C LYS A 16 12.02 -18.51 -26.63
N VAL A 17 10.76 -18.13 -26.41
CA VAL A 17 10.02 -18.41 -25.18
C VAL A 17 9.50 -19.85 -25.15
N LEU A 18 8.98 -20.37 -26.23
CA LEU A 18 8.32 -21.69 -26.29
C LEU A 18 9.18 -22.84 -25.74
N PRO A 19 10.49 -22.99 -26.08
CA PRO A 19 11.30 -24.07 -25.56
C PRO A 19 11.50 -24.03 -24.04
N VAL A 20 11.56 -22.82 -23.46
CA VAL A 20 11.78 -22.65 -22.01
C VAL A 20 10.54 -22.94 -21.17
N LEU A 21 9.35 -22.97 -21.78
CA LEU A 21 8.09 -23.28 -21.10
C LEU A 21 7.98 -24.73 -20.64
N LYS A 22 8.80 -25.65 -21.18
CA LYS A 22 8.81 -27.04 -20.73
C LYS A 22 9.21 -27.19 -19.26
N GLU A 23 10.13 -26.36 -18.80
CA GLU A 23 10.73 -26.44 -17.47
C GLU A 23 10.36 -25.27 -16.58
N ASN A 24 9.80 -24.20 -17.15
CA ASN A 24 9.50 -22.97 -16.44
C ASN A 24 8.04 -22.56 -16.64
N THR A 25 7.31 -22.44 -15.55
CA THR A 25 5.88 -22.07 -15.57
C THR A 25 5.62 -20.66 -15.01
N GLU A 26 6.58 -20.11 -14.28
CA GLU A 26 6.48 -18.76 -13.71
C GLU A 26 7.16 -17.71 -14.59
N LEU A 27 6.56 -16.53 -14.70
CA LEU A 27 7.05 -15.44 -15.54
C LEU A 27 8.51 -15.09 -15.23
N SER A 28 8.88 -14.97 -13.96
CA SER A 28 10.24 -14.64 -13.54
C SER A 28 11.29 -15.68 -13.97
N ALA A 29 10.93 -16.96 -13.94
CA ALA A 29 11.77 -18.04 -14.39
C ALA A 29 11.89 -18.05 -15.93
N ILE A 30 10.81 -17.80 -16.64
CA ILE A 30 10.79 -17.71 -18.12
C ILE A 30 11.66 -16.54 -18.59
N VAL A 31 11.58 -15.38 -17.94
CA VAL A 31 12.41 -14.20 -18.25
C VAL A 31 13.89 -14.55 -18.12
N LYS A 32 14.30 -15.17 -17.01
CA LYS A 32 15.69 -15.58 -16.79
C LYS A 32 16.18 -16.60 -17.81
N ALA A 33 15.38 -17.62 -18.09
CA ALA A 33 15.75 -18.70 -18.99
C ALA A 33 15.79 -18.27 -20.47
N SER A 34 14.87 -17.41 -20.91
CA SER A 34 14.81 -16.89 -22.28
C SER A 34 15.82 -15.77 -22.56
N LYS A 35 16.38 -15.15 -21.52
CA LYS A 35 17.24 -13.95 -21.60
C LYS A 35 16.59 -12.76 -22.33
N LEU A 36 15.26 -12.70 -22.29
CA LEU A 36 14.46 -11.61 -22.84
C LEU A 36 14.02 -10.67 -21.70
N GLN A 37 13.58 -9.48 -22.08
CA GLN A 37 12.95 -8.56 -21.13
C GLN A 37 11.54 -9.06 -20.75
N GLU A 38 11.07 -8.70 -19.56
CA GLU A 38 9.76 -9.12 -19.07
C GLU A 38 8.62 -8.77 -20.04
N ILE A 39 8.66 -7.56 -20.60
CA ILE A 39 7.67 -7.09 -21.59
C ILE A 39 7.68 -7.94 -22.86
N GLU A 40 8.84 -8.37 -23.30
CA GLU A 40 8.99 -9.22 -24.50
C GLU A 40 8.42 -10.63 -24.23
N VAL A 41 8.70 -11.18 -23.04
CA VAL A 41 8.15 -12.48 -22.62
C VAL A 41 6.64 -12.41 -22.49
N MET A 42 6.10 -11.38 -21.83
CA MET A 42 4.65 -11.18 -21.69
C MET A 42 3.95 -11.09 -23.05
N ARG A 43 4.55 -10.37 -23.99
CA ARG A 43 4.02 -10.22 -25.35
C ARG A 43 4.05 -11.56 -26.10
N ALA A 44 5.14 -12.31 -26.01
CA ALA A 44 5.25 -13.63 -26.61
C ALA A 44 4.22 -14.61 -26.03
N LEU A 45 4.03 -14.62 -24.71
CA LEU A 45 3.03 -15.46 -24.05
C LEU A 45 1.61 -15.11 -24.49
N GLN A 46 1.29 -13.82 -24.63
CA GLN A 46 -0.02 -13.38 -25.12
C GLN A 46 -0.28 -13.85 -26.57
N TRP A 47 0.72 -13.78 -27.43
CA TRP A 47 0.60 -14.27 -28.81
C TRP A 47 0.45 -15.79 -28.88
N LEU A 48 1.19 -16.53 -28.02
CA LEU A 48 1.06 -17.99 -27.91
C LEU A 48 -0.30 -18.39 -27.36
N GLU A 49 -0.85 -17.63 -26.41
CA GLU A 49 -2.19 -17.84 -25.87
C GLU A 49 -3.27 -17.60 -26.95
N ASN A 50 -3.14 -16.51 -27.73
CA ASN A 50 -4.04 -16.23 -28.85
C ASN A 50 -4.02 -17.31 -29.95
N LYS A 51 -2.91 -18.03 -30.05
CA LYS A 51 -2.78 -19.18 -30.97
C LYS A 51 -3.16 -20.50 -30.30
N GLU A 52 -3.70 -20.47 -29.09
CA GLU A 52 -4.11 -21.64 -28.30
C GLU A 52 -2.97 -22.65 -28.04
N VAL A 53 -1.72 -22.19 -28.09
CA VAL A 53 -0.54 -23.02 -27.81
C VAL A 53 -0.27 -23.16 -26.34
N VAL A 54 -0.55 -22.11 -25.57
CA VAL A 54 -0.38 -22.05 -24.12
C VAL A 54 -1.61 -21.44 -23.47
N LYS A 55 -1.77 -21.68 -22.17
CA LYS A 55 -2.77 -21.03 -21.32
C LYS A 55 -2.05 -20.20 -20.25
N VAL A 56 -2.37 -18.92 -20.16
CA VAL A 56 -1.80 -18.01 -19.16
C VAL A 56 -2.78 -17.83 -18.00
N ASN A 57 -2.38 -18.26 -16.82
CA ASN A 57 -3.11 -17.98 -15.59
C ASN A 57 -2.52 -16.73 -14.94
N LYS A 58 -3.34 -15.69 -14.77
CA LYS A 58 -2.94 -14.43 -14.12
C LYS A 58 -3.45 -14.40 -12.70
N GLU A 59 -2.54 -14.29 -11.76
CA GLU A 59 -2.86 -13.98 -10.36
C GLU A 59 -2.48 -12.53 -10.07
N GLU A 60 -3.46 -11.71 -9.72
CA GLU A 60 -3.20 -10.35 -9.25
C GLU A 60 -3.07 -10.38 -7.73
N LYS A 61 -1.90 -10.01 -7.24
CA LYS A 61 -1.66 -9.83 -5.80
C LYS A 61 -1.57 -8.34 -5.52
N LYS A 62 -2.45 -7.84 -4.67
CA LYS A 62 -2.32 -6.49 -4.13
C LYS A 62 -1.30 -6.51 -3.01
N ILE A 63 -0.19 -5.79 -3.20
CA ILE A 63 0.85 -5.63 -2.20
C ILE A 63 0.73 -4.22 -1.65
N VAL A 64 0.65 -4.10 -0.32
CA VAL A 64 0.70 -2.83 0.38
C VAL A 64 2.12 -2.65 0.91
N ILE A 65 2.78 -1.60 0.47
CA ILE A 65 4.10 -1.22 0.94
C ILE A 65 3.95 0.06 1.75
N LEU A 66 4.55 0.08 2.94
CA LEU A 66 4.60 1.28 3.76
C LEU A 66 5.59 2.27 3.14
N ASP A 67 5.15 3.52 2.98
CA ASP A 67 6.03 4.64 2.65
C ASP A 67 6.82 5.10 3.89
N SER A 68 7.57 6.19 3.77
CA SER A 68 8.37 6.74 4.86
C SER A 68 7.53 7.08 6.11
N ASN A 69 6.33 7.63 5.93
CA ASN A 69 5.41 7.94 7.03
C ASN A 69 4.84 6.66 7.64
N GLY A 70 4.47 5.68 6.82
CA GLY A 70 3.99 4.40 7.29
C GLY A 70 5.02 3.63 8.12
N LEU A 71 6.31 3.70 7.75
CA LEU A 71 7.40 3.12 8.53
C LEU A 71 7.58 3.85 9.87
N LYS A 72 7.57 5.20 9.87
CA LYS A 72 7.63 6.02 11.08
C LYS A 72 6.49 5.66 12.04
N TYR A 73 5.26 5.58 11.54
CA TYR A 73 4.09 5.27 12.38
C TYR A 73 4.07 3.82 12.88
N LYS A 74 4.70 2.89 12.16
CA LYS A 74 4.89 1.52 12.63
C LYS A 74 5.82 1.46 13.84
N GLU A 75 6.86 2.27 13.87
CA GLU A 75 7.86 2.31 14.96
C GLU A 75 7.43 3.17 16.13
N GLU A 76 6.88 4.34 15.85
CA GLU A 76 6.57 5.36 16.86
C GLU A 76 5.11 5.39 17.32
N GLY A 77 4.22 4.64 16.63
CA GLY A 77 2.77 4.72 16.81
C GLY A 77 2.11 5.84 16.00
N PHE A 78 0.80 5.74 15.88
CA PHE A 78 0.01 6.73 15.13
C PHE A 78 -0.01 8.10 15.83
N PRO A 79 0.03 9.21 15.09
CA PRO A 79 -0.06 10.56 15.64
C PRO A 79 -1.29 10.77 16.51
N GLU A 80 -2.44 10.23 16.10
CA GLU A 80 -3.70 10.33 16.81
C GLU A 80 -3.64 9.69 18.20
N ARG A 81 -2.92 8.57 18.33
CA ARG A 81 -2.74 7.90 19.60
C ARG A 81 -1.86 8.70 20.54
N LYS A 82 -0.71 9.19 20.05
CA LYS A 82 0.18 10.09 20.81
C LYS A 82 -0.56 11.34 21.27
N PHE A 83 -1.40 11.89 20.40
CA PHE A 83 -2.21 13.05 20.68
C PHE A 83 -3.21 12.78 21.82
N LEU A 84 -3.99 11.70 21.76
CA LEU A 84 -4.94 11.31 22.79
C LEU A 84 -4.26 11.00 24.14
N GLU A 85 -3.13 10.27 24.11
CA GLU A 85 -2.37 9.93 25.32
C GLU A 85 -1.78 11.16 26.03
N SER A 86 -1.59 12.27 25.30
CA SER A 86 -1.11 13.54 25.87
C SER A 86 -2.19 14.39 26.54
N LEU A 87 -3.46 14.08 26.28
CA LEU A 87 -4.61 14.81 26.79
C LEU A 87 -5.07 14.27 28.15
N SER A 88 -5.78 15.11 28.88
CA SER A 88 -6.49 14.78 30.12
C SER A 88 -7.98 15.11 29.99
N GLU A 89 -8.73 14.85 31.05
CA GLU A 89 -10.14 15.26 31.15
C GLU A 89 -10.31 16.79 31.33
N GLU A 90 -9.23 17.50 31.65
CA GLU A 90 -9.21 18.94 31.74
C GLU A 90 -8.75 19.57 30.42
N PHE A 91 -9.25 20.78 30.14
CA PHE A 91 -8.82 21.53 28.96
C PHE A 91 -7.36 21.95 29.05
N GLN A 92 -6.59 21.64 28.01
CA GLN A 92 -5.19 22.04 27.84
C GLN A 92 -5.06 22.86 26.56
N SER A 93 -4.10 23.81 26.54
CA SER A 93 -3.83 24.56 25.32
C SER A 93 -3.17 23.67 24.25
N LEU A 94 -3.45 23.95 22.97
CA LEU A 94 -2.83 23.26 21.85
C LEU A 94 -1.31 23.37 21.88
N THR A 95 -0.77 24.49 22.35
CA THR A 95 0.67 24.71 22.48
C THR A 95 1.31 23.68 23.42
N VAL A 96 0.71 23.45 24.58
CA VAL A 96 1.20 22.43 25.54
C VAL A 96 1.11 21.02 24.95
N VAL A 97 0.04 20.71 24.23
CA VAL A 97 -0.13 19.41 23.57
C VAL A 97 0.91 19.21 22.48
N ALA A 98 1.20 20.25 21.69
CA ALA A 98 2.22 20.21 20.66
C ALA A 98 3.62 19.93 21.23
N GLU A 99 3.98 20.60 22.32
CA GLU A 99 5.27 20.39 23.01
C GLU A 99 5.40 18.97 23.57
N LYS A 100 4.33 18.44 24.16
CA LYS A 100 4.32 17.07 24.72
C LYS A 100 4.44 15.99 23.64
N THR A 101 3.73 16.15 22.54
CA THR A 101 3.65 15.14 21.47
C THR A 101 4.78 15.21 20.46
N LYS A 102 5.41 16.37 20.32
CA LYS A 102 6.40 16.69 19.28
C LYS A 102 5.90 16.44 17.86
N LEU A 103 4.58 16.50 17.67
CA LEU A 103 3.95 16.38 16.37
C LEU A 103 4.11 17.66 15.56
N GLU A 104 4.26 17.50 14.25
CA GLU A 104 4.31 18.64 13.34
C GLU A 104 2.94 19.32 13.23
N ARG A 105 2.92 20.58 12.82
CA ARG A 105 1.69 21.37 12.72
C ARG A 105 0.63 20.72 11.82
N GLU A 106 1.06 20.09 10.75
CA GLU A 106 0.17 19.39 9.83
C GLU A 106 -0.44 18.14 10.47
N GLU A 107 0.36 17.35 11.19
CA GLU A 107 -0.09 16.18 11.94
C GLU A 107 -1.08 16.58 13.05
N LEU A 108 -0.79 17.67 13.80
CA LEU A 108 -1.70 18.20 14.81
C LEU A 108 -3.06 18.60 14.23
N ASN A 109 -3.07 19.32 13.12
CA ASN A 109 -4.31 19.73 12.45
C ASN A 109 -5.12 18.54 11.95
N ALA A 110 -4.44 17.53 11.38
CA ALA A 110 -5.08 16.30 10.95
C ALA A 110 -5.68 15.52 12.12
N CYS A 111 -4.94 15.40 13.24
CA CYS A 111 -5.41 14.76 14.47
C CYS A 111 -6.65 15.46 15.03
N ILE A 112 -6.63 16.80 15.16
CA ILE A 112 -7.76 17.58 15.64
C ILE A 112 -9.00 17.35 14.75
N GLY A 113 -8.83 17.45 13.44
CA GLY A 113 -9.93 17.26 12.48
C GLY A 113 -10.55 15.86 12.55
N LEU A 114 -9.72 14.83 12.65
CA LEU A 114 -10.16 13.44 12.71
C LEU A 114 -10.80 13.10 14.07
N LEU A 115 -10.11 13.41 15.16
CA LEU A 115 -10.54 13.05 16.51
C LEU A 115 -11.79 13.82 16.96
N LYS A 116 -11.94 15.08 16.53
CA LYS A 116 -13.16 15.85 16.76
C LYS A 116 -14.37 15.19 16.08
N ARG A 117 -14.23 14.75 14.84
CA ARG A 117 -15.31 14.02 14.12
C ARG A 117 -15.68 12.70 14.79
N LYS A 118 -14.71 12.03 15.41
CA LYS A 118 -14.93 10.77 16.15
C LYS A 118 -15.39 10.99 17.59
N LEU A 119 -15.63 12.21 18.02
CA LEU A 119 -15.98 12.58 19.40
C LEU A 119 -14.94 12.10 20.44
N ALA A 120 -13.71 11.94 20.02
CA ALA A 120 -12.59 11.55 20.87
C ALA A 120 -11.96 12.71 21.60
N ILE A 121 -12.17 13.93 21.12
CA ILE A 121 -11.74 15.16 21.74
C ILE A 121 -12.87 16.20 21.75
N GLU A 122 -12.83 17.07 22.74
CA GLU A 122 -13.62 18.31 22.77
C GLU A 122 -12.68 19.50 22.59
N VAL A 123 -13.11 20.44 21.75
CA VAL A 123 -12.33 21.62 21.38
C VAL A 123 -13.11 22.88 21.75
N LYS A 124 -12.48 23.76 22.48
CA LYS A 124 -13.01 25.08 22.85
C LYS A 124 -12.06 26.16 22.36
N LYS A 125 -12.57 27.21 21.78
CA LYS A 125 -11.77 28.36 21.36
C LYS A 125 -11.99 29.48 22.37
N GLU A 126 -10.94 29.81 23.10
CA GLU A 126 -10.85 30.97 23.99
C GLU A 126 -9.79 31.92 23.42
N GLU A 127 -8.85 32.39 24.24
CA GLU A 127 -7.69 33.13 23.73
C GLU A 127 -6.78 32.24 22.92
N GLU A 128 -6.65 30.96 23.30
CA GLU A 128 -6.01 29.88 22.56
C GLU A 128 -7.00 28.74 22.31
N LEU A 129 -6.59 27.80 21.43
CA LEU A 129 -7.36 26.58 21.20
C LEU A 129 -7.14 25.62 22.36
N MET A 130 -8.20 25.33 23.10
CA MET A 130 -8.21 24.43 24.25
C MET A 130 -8.79 23.09 23.88
N ILE A 131 -8.17 22.02 24.32
CA ILE A 131 -8.52 20.64 23.94
C ILE A 131 -8.53 19.76 25.19
N LYS A 132 -9.52 18.85 25.26
CA LYS A 132 -9.59 17.80 26.29
C LYS A 132 -10.05 16.47 25.66
N LEU A 133 -9.97 15.39 26.44
CA LEU A 133 -10.53 14.10 26.06
C LEU A 133 -12.04 14.20 25.90
N GLY A 134 -12.56 13.58 24.84
CA GLY A 134 -13.99 13.44 24.56
C GLY A 134 -14.53 12.08 24.97
N SER A 135 -15.84 11.90 24.82
CA SER A 135 -16.57 10.70 25.27
C SER A 135 -16.14 9.38 24.60
N GLN A 136 -15.53 9.44 23.41
CA GLN A 136 -15.10 8.25 22.66
C GLN A 136 -13.59 8.01 22.72
N ALA A 137 -12.85 8.79 23.50
CA ALA A 137 -11.39 8.69 23.58
C ALA A 137 -10.90 7.30 24.01
N GLU A 138 -11.47 6.74 25.07
CA GLU A 138 -11.08 5.42 25.57
C GLU A 138 -11.33 4.29 24.57
N LYS A 139 -12.39 4.38 23.76
CA LYS A 139 -12.71 3.39 22.74
C LYS A 139 -11.63 3.38 21.66
N ILE A 140 -11.20 4.56 21.22
CA ILE A 140 -10.18 4.70 20.17
C ILE A 140 -8.80 4.28 20.69
N LEU A 141 -8.48 4.52 21.95
CA LEU A 141 -7.22 4.07 22.55
C LEU A 141 -7.14 2.54 22.70
N LYS A 142 -8.27 1.85 22.72
CA LYS A 142 -8.36 0.37 22.79
C LYS A 142 -8.36 -0.31 21.44
N GLU A 143 -8.60 0.41 20.34
CA GLU A 143 -8.47 -0.07 18.97
C GLU A 143 -7.00 -0.10 18.53
#